data_bdc6f11cdaffab4bb4180cca915839a8
#
_entry.id   bdc6f11cdaffab4bb4180cca915839a8
#
_cell.length_a   1.000
_cell.length_b   1.000
_cell.length_c   1.000
_cell.angle_alpha   90.00
_cell.angle_beta   90.00
_cell.angle_gamma   90.00
#
_symmetry.space_group_name_H-M   'P 1'
#
loop_
_entity.id
_entity.type
_entity.pdbx_description
1 polymer ?
#
loop_
_entity_poly.entity_id
_entity_poly.type
_entity_poly.pdbx_seq_one_letter_code
_entity_poly.pdbx_strand_id
1 'polypeptide(L)'
;MFLTRNIYAQERTVENRPYTDLRPFHFGVLVGTHIQDLELNNVGPQSYINEDGVEVPCQVAVDQDRWDAGFTVGVAAEVRLSTYLQFRLAPTMYFGSHHLTYRNIKESEEQGRTIEERQDMKTAYIGATMDMIFAAPRFNNHRPYLLGGITPMYNLSGNKDEHIKLKKSDLMLELGVGCDFYLPYFKLRPELKFMFGLSNVYDKNHQKDVKDQNMLPYTLSTNRVKSKIIALTFYFE
;
A
#
# COMPACT_ATOMS: atom_id res chain seq x y z
N MET A 1 8.04 -62.23 17.51
CA MET A 1 7.48 -61.10 16.76
C MET A 1 8.38 -59.90 17.04
N PHE A 2 9.39 -59.67 16.22
CA PHE A 2 10.32 -58.55 16.39
C PHE A 2 9.69 -57.29 15.78
N LEU A 3 9.37 -56.32 16.61
CA LEU A 3 8.97 -54.96 16.18
C LEU A 3 10.23 -54.22 15.73
N THR A 4 10.46 -54.17 14.43
CA THR A 4 11.43 -53.25 13.82
C THR A 4 10.89 -51.83 13.97
N ARG A 5 11.35 -51.07 14.95
CA ARG A 5 11.22 -49.63 14.99
C ARG A 5 12.08 -49.04 13.88
N ASN A 6 11.45 -48.49 12.84
CA ASN A 6 12.14 -47.64 11.88
C ASN A 6 12.60 -46.40 12.64
N ILE A 7 13.86 -46.35 12.97
CA ILE A 7 14.53 -45.13 13.43
C ILE A 7 14.78 -44.29 12.18
N TYR A 8 13.87 -43.33 11.93
CA TYR A 8 14.18 -42.27 10.97
C TYR A 8 15.30 -41.43 11.60
N ALA A 9 16.51 -41.60 11.13
CA ALA A 9 17.58 -40.64 11.39
C ALA A 9 17.14 -39.32 10.78
N GLN A 10 16.91 -38.31 11.62
CA GLN A 10 16.67 -36.96 11.11
C GLN A 10 17.93 -36.57 10.34
N GLU A 11 17.78 -36.34 9.02
CA GLU A 11 18.85 -35.77 8.23
C GLU A 11 19.16 -34.39 8.88
N ARG A 12 20.34 -34.26 9.45
CA ARG A 12 20.86 -33.00 9.96
C ARG A 12 21.08 -32.08 8.76
N THR A 13 20.09 -31.23 8.48
CA THR A 13 20.27 -30.17 7.48
C THR A 13 21.35 -29.21 7.99
N VAL A 14 22.35 -28.93 7.15
CA VAL A 14 23.39 -27.96 7.46
C VAL A 14 22.76 -26.59 7.68
N GLU A 15 22.99 -26.01 8.84
CA GLU A 15 22.52 -24.64 9.12
C GLU A 15 23.41 -23.64 8.38
N ASN A 16 22.80 -22.92 7.45
CA ASN A 16 23.47 -21.84 6.75
C ASN A 16 23.57 -20.61 7.66
N ARG A 17 24.71 -19.92 7.69
CA ARG A 17 24.89 -18.65 8.45
C ARG A 17 24.47 -18.78 9.94
N PRO A 18 25.04 -19.73 10.72
CA PRO A 18 24.48 -20.11 12.04
C PRO A 18 24.45 -18.98 13.08
N TYR A 19 25.30 -17.95 12.96
CA TYR A 19 25.40 -16.86 13.93
C TYR A 19 24.79 -15.54 13.42
N THR A 20 24.12 -15.55 12.29
CA THR A 20 23.61 -14.31 11.69
C THR A 20 22.57 -13.62 12.59
N ASP A 21 21.68 -14.40 13.22
CA ASP A 21 20.62 -13.87 14.08
C ASP A 21 21.13 -13.30 15.43
N LEU A 22 22.39 -13.52 15.75
CA LEU A 22 23.03 -12.96 16.95
C LEU A 22 23.58 -11.55 16.72
N ARG A 23 23.68 -11.11 15.49
CA ARG A 23 24.18 -9.78 15.17
C ARG A 23 23.18 -8.72 15.65
N PRO A 24 23.64 -7.61 16.25
CA PRO A 24 22.75 -6.57 16.73
C PRO A 24 22.11 -5.76 15.59
N PHE A 25 22.80 -5.61 14.45
CA PHE A 25 22.38 -4.82 13.32
C PHE A 25 22.39 -5.64 12.04
N HIS A 26 21.37 -5.42 11.22
CA HIS A 26 21.23 -6.01 9.90
C HIS A 26 20.88 -4.91 8.90
N PHE A 27 21.40 -5.04 7.69
CA PHE A 27 21.13 -4.12 6.59
C PHE A 27 20.78 -4.95 5.36
N GLY A 28 19.84 -4.45 4.60
CA GLY A 28 19.38 -5.13 3.39
C GLY A 28 18.79 -4.16 2.38
N VAL A 29 18.56 -4.71 1.21
CA VAL A 29 17.80 -4.06 0.15
C VAL A 29 16.47 -4.77 -0.01
N LEU A 30 15.43 -4.06 -0.44
CA LEU A 30 14.15 -4.64 -0.71
C LEU A 30 13.68 -4.28 -2.12
N VAL A 31 13.04 -5.24 -2.74
CA VAL A 31 12.29 -5.08 -3.98
C VAL A 31 10.98 -5.82 -3.85
N GLY A 32 9.95 -5.34 -4.52
CA GLY A 32 8.66 -5.98 -4.44
C GLY A 32 7.65 -5.45 -5.44
N THR A 33 6.49 -6.04 -5.40
CA THR A 33 5.31 -5.58 -6.10
C THR A 33 4.21 -5.30 -5.10
N HIS A 34 3.31 -4.40 -5.46
CA HIS A 34 2.13 -4.14 -4.66
C HIS A 34 0.92 -3.94 -5.55
N ILE A 35 -0.25 -4.13 -4.98
CA ILE A 35 -1.51 -3.70 -5.54
C ILE A 35 -2.10 -2.64 -4.62
N GLN A 36 -2.67 -1.61 -5.20
CA GLN A 36 -3.20 -0.47 -4.47
C GLN A 36 -4.62 -0.14 -4.89
N ASP A 37 -5.40 0.34 -3.93
CA ASP A 37 -6.79 0.68 -4.07
C ASP A 37 -7.11 1.94 -3.26
N LEU A 38 -8.07 2.75 -3.75
CA LEU A 38 -8.62 3.90 -3.05
C LEU A 38 -10.07 3.63 -2.66
N GLU A 39 -10.31 3.55 -1.37
CA GLU A 39 -11.67 3.52 -0.83
C GLU A 39 -12.26 4.94 -0.86
N LEU A 40 -13.18 5.16 -1.80
CA LEU A 40 -13.82 6.44 -2.04
C LEU A 40 -15.22 6.46 -1.39
N ASN A 41 -15.50 7.52 -0.63
CA ASN A 41 -16.83 7.70 -0.04
C ASN A 41 -17.59 8.76 -0.84
N ASN A 42 -18.50 8.30 -1.69
CA ASN A 42 -19.35 9.15 -2.52
C ASN A 42 -20.38 9.91 -1.68
N VAL A 43 -20.57 11.19 -2.00
CA VAL A 43 -21.46 12.11 -1.23
C VAL A 43 -22.91 11.99 -1.65
N GLY A 44 -23.21 11.54 -2.88
CA GLY A 44 -24.56 11.46 -3.43
C GLY A 44 -25.02 12.72 -4.18
N PRO A 45 -26.33 12.98 -4.26
CA PRO A 45 -26.87 14.15 -4.98
C PRO A 45 -26.37 15.48 -4.39
N GLN A 46 -25.90 16.37 -5.25
CA GLN A 46 -25.40 17.71 -4.91
C GLN A 46 -25.85 18.73 -5.94
N SER A 47 -25.57 20.00 -5.70
CA SER A 47 -25.71 21.07 -6.69
C SER A 47 -24.43 21.92 -6.75
N TYR A 48 -24.13 22.47 -7.92
CA TYR A 48 -23.07 23.44 -8.12
C TYR A 48 -23.60 24.64 -8.92
N ILE A 49 -22.92 25.77 -8.81
CA ILE A 49 -23.28 26.98 -9.56
C ILE A 49 -22.44 26.96 -10.84
N ASN A 50 -23.11 27.02 -12.01
CA ASN A 50 -22.43 27.10 -13.32
C ASN A 50 -21.92 28.51 -13.61
N GLU A 51 -21.27 28.72 -14.77
CA GLU A 51 -20.72 30.01 -15.21
C GLU A 51 -21.78 31.10 -15.33
N ASP A 52 -23.03 30.72 -15.59
CA ASP A 52 -24.18 31.63 -15.73
C ASP A 52 -24.78 31.98 -14.36
N GLY A 53 -24.24 31.49 -13.26
CA GLY A 53 -24.75 31.70 -11.91
C GLY A 53 -26.01 30.88 -11.58
N VAL A 54 -26.35 29.87 -12.38
CA VAL A 54 -27.51 29.00 -12.18
C VAL A 54 -27.09 27.77 -11.35
N GLU A 55 -27.92 27.41 -10.38
CA GLU A 55 -27.71 26.19 -9.59
C GLU A 55 -28.10 24.97 -10.42
N VAL A 56 -27.11 24.10 -10.70
CA VAL A 56 -27.28 22.87 -11.47
C VAL A 56 -27.15 21.69 -10.53
N PRO A 57 -28.17 20.85 -10.40
CA PRO A 57 -28.09 19.63 -9.60
C PRO A 57 -27.25 18.57 -10.32
N CYS A 58 -26.33 17.91 -9.60
CA CYS A 58 -25.46 16.85 -10.12
C CYS A 58 -25.42 15.65 -9.17
N GLN A 59 -25.16 14.48 -9.74
CA GLN A 59 -24.89 13.28 -8.98
C GLN A 59 -23.82 12.47 -9.73
N VAL A 60 -22.61 12.51 -9.21
CA VAL A 60 -21.46 11.78 -9.76
C VAL A 60 -20.98 10.77 -8.71
N ALA A 61 -20.86 9.52 -9.12
CA ALA A 61 -20.20 8.48 -8.35
C ALA A 61 -18.80 8.25 -8.92
N VAL A 62 -17.81 8.13 -8.03
CA VAL A 62 -16.44 7.80 -8.40
C VAL A 62 -16.04 6.49 -7.72
N ASP A 63 -15.35 5.63 -8.47
CA ASP A 63 -14.85 4.36 -7.97
C ASP A 63 -13.53 3.99 -8.65
N GLN A 64 -12.74 3.18 -7.97
CA GLN A 64 -11.61 2.50 -8.57
C GLN A 64 -12.05 1.08 -8.93
N ASP A 65 -12.39 0.85 -10.19
CA ASP A 65 -13.00 -0.40 -10.66
C ASP A 65 -12.11 -1.64 -10.48
N ARG A 66 -10.80 -1.44 -10.24
CA ARG A 66 -9.82 -2.53 -10.07
C ARG A 66 -8.65 -2.09 -9.19
N TRP A 67 -8.03 -3.08 -8.57
CA TRP A 67 -6.74 -2.89 -7.92
C TRP A 67 -5.65 -2.67 -8.96
N ASP A 68 -4.87 -1.61 -8.77
CA ASP A 68 -3.78 -1.26 -9.68
C ASP A 68 -2.44 -1.75 -9.15
N ALA A 69 -1.67 -2.38 -10.04
CA ALA A 69 -0.36 -2.92 -9.70
C ALA A 69 0.73 -1.84 -9.74
N GLY A 70 1.70 -2.01 -8.87
CA GLY A 70 2.88 -1.18 -8.80
C GLY A 70 4.12 -1.97 -8.37
N PHE A 71 5.25 -1.28 -8.28
CA PHE A 71 6.49 -1.86 -7.78
C PHE A 71 7.07 -1.04 -6.64
N THR A 72 7.88 -1.70 -5.84
CA THR A 72 8.42 -1.17 -4.58
C THR A 72 9.89 -1.45 -4.51
N VAL A 73 10.68 -0.45 -4.13
CA VAL A 73 12.13 -0.58 -3.91
C VAL A 73 12.53 0.20 -2.67
N GLY A 74 13.54 -0.29 -1.97
CA GLY A 74 14.01 0.41 -0.78
C GLY A 74 15.22 -0.25 -0.14
N VAL A 75 15.58 0.27 1.00
CA VAL A 75 16.63 -0.27 1.87
C VAL A 75 16.06 -0.52 3.25
N ALA A 76 16.66 -1.42 4.00
CA ALA A 76 16.23 -1.73 5.35
C ALA A 76 17.41 -1.73 6.30
N ALA A 77 17.21 -1.17 7.47
CA ALA A 77 18.07 -1.29 8.62
C ALA A 77 17.27 -1.93 9.76
N GLU A 78 17.80 -2.96 10.37
CA GLU A 78 17.12 -3.72 11.40
C GLU A 78 17.99 -3.82 12.64
N VAL A 79 17.37 -3.64 13.79
CA VAL A 79 18.01 -3.72 15.10
C VAL A 79 17.36 -4.87 15.88
N ARG A 80 18.18 -5.78 16.36
CA ARG A 80 17.75 -6.86 17.22
C ARG A 80 17.54 -6.32 18.64
N LEU A 81 16.30 -6.34 19.12
CA LEU A 81 15.95 -5.94 20.48
C LEU A 81 16.01 -7.12 21.46
N SER A 82 15.59 -8.30 21.01
CA SER A 82 15.66 -9.55 21.76
C SER A 82 15.78 -10.76 20.85
N THR A 83 15.74 -11.96 21.40
CA THR A 83 15.78 -13.20 20.61
C THR A 83 14.60 -13.32 19.64
N TYR A 84 13.45 -12.76 20.02
CA TYR A 84 12.21 -12.88 19.24
C TYR A 84 11.74 -11.55 18.65
N LEU A 85 12.30 -10.43 19.12
CA LEU A 85 11.83 -9.10 18.77
C LEU A 85 12.91 -8.31 18.03
N GLN A 86 12.55 -7.74 16.89
CA GLN A 86 13.40 -6.91 16.05
C GLN A 86 12.63 -5.64 15.68
N PHE A 87 13.34 -4.54 15.56
CA PHE A 87 12.82 -3.28 15.03
C PHE A 87 13.46 -3.01 13.69
N ARG A 88 12.65 -2.68 12.70
CA ARG A 88 13.09 -2.35 11.34
C ARG A 88 12.71 -0.94 10.98
N LEU A 89 13.64 -0.24 10.36
CA LEU A 89 13.41 1.01 9.65
C LEU A 89 13.73 0.77 8.17
N ALA A 90 12.76 0.99 7.29
CA ALA A 90 12.93 0.76 5.86
C ALA A 90 12.41 1.95 5.04
N PRO A 91 13.29 2.88 4.65
CA PRO A 91 12.98 3.85 3.62
C PRO A 91 12.64 3.15 2.31
N THR A 92 11.46 3.43 1.75
CA THR A 92 10.88 2.68 0.64
C THR A 92 10.20 3.63 -0.34
N MET A 93 10.35 3.37 -1.63
CA MET A 93 9.64 4.06 -2.70
C MET A 93 8.61 3.11 -3.32
N TYR A 94 7.40 3.62 -3.54
CA TYR A 94 6.30 2.91 -4.17
C TYR A 94 5.93 3.64 -5.45
N PHE A 95 5.89 2.92 -6.56
CA PHE A 95 5.54 3.44 -7.88
C PHE A 95 4.36 2.67 -8.44
N GLY A 96 3.34 3.37 -8.88
CA GLY A 96 2.13 2.77 -9.41
C GLY A 96 1.23 3.76 -10.13
N SER A 97 -0.01 3.39 -10.31
CA SER A 97 -1.07 4.25 -10.85
C SER A 97 -2.39 3.94 -10.16
N HIS A 98 -3.33 4.89 -10.21
CA HIS A 98 -4.74 4.68 -9.86
C HIS A 98 -5.59 5.01 -11.09
N HIS A 99 -6.56 4.15 -11.37
CA HIS A 99 -7.54 4.34 -12.44
C HIS A 99 -8.89 4.64 -11.81
N LEU A 100 -9.34 5.89 -11.89
CA LEU A 100 -10.62 6.32 -11.36
C LEU A 100 -11.65 6.40 -12.48
N THR A 101 -12.82 5.85 -12.25
CA THR A 101 -13.96 5.93 -13.15
C THR A 101 -15.06 6.75 -12.48
N TYR A 102 -15.43 7.84 -13.12
CA TYR A 102 -16.53 8.71 -12.71
C TYR A 102 -17.75 8.38 -13.51
N ARG A 103 -18.89 8.17 -12.84
CA ARG A 103 -20.18 7.91 -13.46
C ARG A 103 -21.11 9.07 -13.13
N ASN A 104 -21.47 9.85 -14.14
CA ASN A 104 -22.47 10.91 -13.98
C ASN A 104 -23.87 10.29 -14.07
N ILE A 105 -24.48 10.02 -12.91
CA ILE A 105 -25.75 9.30 -12.80
C ILE A 105 -26.88 10.14 -13.38
N LYS A 106 -26.93 11.41 -13.02
CA LYS A 106 -28.02 12.29 -13.41
C LYS A 106 -28.05 12.56 -14.91
N GLU A 107 -26.92 12.90 -15.48
CA GLU A 107 -26.80 13.13 -16.93
C GLU A 107 -27.04 11.85 -17.73
N SER A 108 -26.65 10.70 -17.17
CA SER A 108 -26.93 9.37 -17.76
C SER A 108 -28.42 9.09 -17.83
N GLU A 109 -29.19 9.45 -16.78
CA GLU A 109 -30.66 9.32 -16.76
C GLU A 109 -31.32 10.25 -17.78
N GLU A 110 -30.88 11.48 -17.89
CA GLU A 110 -31.44 12.48 -18.83
C GLU A 110 -31.18 12.12 -20.31
N GLN A 111 -29.99 11.57 -20.60
CA GLN A 111 -29.59 11.21 -21.96
C GLN A 111 -29.90 9.76 -22.34
N GLY A 112 -30.34 8.93 -21.39
CA GLY A 112 -30.63 7.51 -21.61
C GLY A 112 -29.40 6.66 -21.99
N ARG A 113 -28.19 7.14 -21.68
CA ARG A 113 -26.91 6.46 -21.93
C ARG A 113 -25.96 6.64 -20.75
N THR A 114 -25.12 5.66 -20.47
CA THR A 114 -24.10 5.77 -19.42
C THR A 114 -23.04 6.77 -19.83
N ILE A 115 -22.81 7.80 -18.98
CA ILE A 115 -21.76 8.78 -19.15
C ILE A 115 -20.69 8.49 -18.12
N GLU A 116 -19.55 8.05 -18.62
CA GLU A 116 -18.38 7.73 -17.79
C GLU A 116 -17.17 8.56 -18.23
N GLU A 117 -16.46 9.08 -17.25
CA GLU A 117 -15.17 9.74 -17.45
C GLU A 117 -14.10 8.99 -16.66
N ARG A 118 -12.91 8.86 -17.23
CA ARG A 118 -11.79 8.12 -16.62
C ARG A 118 -10.62 9.06 -16.36
N GLN A 119 -10.03 8.87 -15.19
CA GLN A 119 -8.81 9.58 -14.79
C GLN A 119 -7.74 8.59 -14.39
N ASP A 120 -6.60 8.67 -15.07
CA ASP A 120 -5.41 7.88 -14.75
C ASP A 120 -4.43 8.74 -13.96
N MET A 121 -4.17 8.36 -12.71
CA MET A 121 -3.27 9.07 -11.80
C MET A 121 -2.00 8.26 -11.59
N LYS A 122 -0.86 8.74 -12.08
CA LYS A 122 0.44 8.15 -11.74
C LYS A 122 0.79 8.49 -10.31
N THR A 123 1.25 7.50 -9.56
CA THR A 123 1.61 7.67 -8.15
C THR A 123 3.06 7.31 -7.90
N ALA A 124 3.72 8.16 -7.12
CA ALA A 124 5.03 7.89 -6.57
C ALA A 124 5.05 8.34 -5.11
N TYR A 125 5.20 7.40 -4.20
CA TYR A 125 5.29 7.68 -2.78
C TYR A 125 6.69 7.35 -2.26
N ILE A 126 7.19 8.19 -1.36
CA ILE A 126 8.32 7.85 -0.51
C ILE A 126 7.77 7.61 0.90
N GLY A 127 8.13 6.48 1.50
CA GLY A 127 7.72 6.11 2.85
C GLY A 127 8.92 5.75 3.71
N ALA A 128 8.71 5.80 5.03
CA ALA A 128 9.66 5.29 6.00
C ALA A 128 8.94 4.28 6.89
N THR A 129 8.98 3.02 6.49
CA THR A 129 8.38 1.91 7.23
C THR A 129 9.08 1.70 8.56
N MET A 130 8.32 1.63 9.64
CA MET A 130 8.78 1.36 10.99
C MET A 130 8.03 0.13 11.52
N ASP A 131 8.70 -1.03 11.48
CA ASP A 131 8.12 -2.32 11.83
C ASP A 131 8.67 -2.87 13.13
N MET A 132 7.78 -3.43 13.93
CA MET A 132 8.12 -4.39 14.98
C MET A 132 7.91 -5.80 14.43
N ILE A 133 8.97 -6.59 14.42
CA ILE A 133 9.00 -7.95 13.90
C ILE A 133 9.07 -8.91 15.08
N PHE A 134 8.09 -9.81 15.15
CA PHE A 134 8.05 -10.89 16.11
C PHE A 134 8.34 -12.22 15.41
N ALA A 135 9.55 -12.71 15.60
CA ALA A 135 10.05 -13.88 14.91
C ALA A 135 10.05 -15.13 15.80
N ALA A 136 9.62 -16.25 15.26
CA ALA A 136 9.71 -17.55 15.91
C ALA A 136 11.18 -18.01 16.08
N PRO A 137 11.46 -19.04 16.88
CA PRO A 137 12.75 -19.70 16.87
C PRO A 137 13.07 -20.20 15.45
N ARG A 138 14.33 -20.12 15.07
CA ARG A 138 14.79 -20.66 13.81
C ARG A 138 14.64 -22.19 13.80
N PHE A 139 14.07 -22.69 12.73
CA PHE A 139 13.97 -24.11 12.45
C PHE A 139 14.77 -24.45 11.19
N ASN A 140 15.89 -25.12 11.33
CA ASN A 140 16.85 -25.33 10.24
C ASN A 140 17.23 -24.02 9.52
N ASN A 141 16.79 -23.88 8.27
CA ASN A 141 17.08 -22.71 7.43
C ASN A 141 15.86 -21.81 7.19
N HIS A 142 14.85 -21.89 8.05
CA HIS A 142 13.68 -21.01 7.97
C HIS A 142 13.35 -20.43 9.34
N ARG A 143 12.80 -19.21 9.34
CA ARG A 143 12.34 -18.52 10.53
C ARG A 143 11.11 -17.69 10.19
N PRO A 144 9.90 -18.20 10.45
CA PRO A 144 8.68 -17.44 10.23
C PRO A 144 8.54 -16.32 11.26
N TYR A 145 7.87 -15.23 10.85
CA TYR A 145 7.62 -14.08 11.72
C TYR A 145 6.34 -13.35 11.33
N LEU A 146 5.82 -12.62 12.30
CA LEU A 146 4.78 -11.63 12.13
C LEU A 146 5.40 -10.24 12.23
N LEU A 147 4.82 -9.27 11.54
CA LEU A 147 5.22 -7.89 11.65
C LEU A 147 4.00 -6.99 11.77
N GLY A 148 4.21 -5.88 12.42
CA GLY A 148 3.24 -4.80 12.49
C GLY A 148 3.95 -3.48 12.71
N GLY A 149 3.45 -2.44 12.07
CA GLY A 149 4.13 -1.16 12.09
C GLY A 149 3.30 -0.02 11.51
N ILE A 150 3.98 1.08 11.31
CA ILE A 150 3.43 2.28 10.70
C ILE A 150 4.37 2.78 9.61
N THR A 151 3.78 3.30 8.56
CA THR A 151 4.52 3.87 7.42
C THR A 151 3.99 5.27 7.12
N PRO A 152 4.63 6.33 7.63
CA PRO A 152 4.41 7.66 7.10
C PRO A 152 4.85 7.71 5.64
N MET A 153 3.94 8.16 4.76
CA MET A 153 4.14 8.27 3.33
C MET A 153 4.04 9.71 2.87
N TYR A 154 4.84 10.06 1.91
CA TYR A 154 4.79 11.34 1.23
C TYR A 154 4.60 11.13 -0.27
N ASN A 155 3.53 11.71 -0.82
CA ASN A 155 3.21 11.66 -2.24
C ASN A 155 4.08 12.66 -3.00
N LEU A 156 4.89 12.16 -3.91
CA LEU A 156 5.73 12.96 -4.80
C LEU A 156 5.01 13.34 -6.09
N SER A 157 3.90 12.66 -6.39
CA SER A 157 3.06 12.91 -7.57
C SER A 157 2.03 13.99 -7.26
N GLY A 158 1.54 14.61 -8.27
CA GLY A 158 0.41 15.54 -8.19
C GLY A 158 0.39 16.45 -9.40
N ASN A 159 -0.61 16.28 -10.26
CA ASN A 159 -0.93 17.22 -11.32
C ASN A 159 -1.99 18.20 -10.81
N LYS A 160 -1.95 19.42 -11.35
CA LYS A 160 -2.95 20.45 -11.03
C LYS A 160 -4.27 20.24 -11.77
N ASP A 161 -4.24 19.44 -12.84
CA ASP A 161 -5.36 19.23 -13.76
C ASP A 161 -6.14 17.93 -13.46
N GLU A 162 -5.98 17.36 -12.25
CA GLU A 162 -6.70 16.16 -11.81
C GLU A 162 -8.07 16.55 -11.20
N HIS A 163 -9.13 15.77 -11.47
CA HIS A 163 -10.47 15.96 -10.89
C HIS A 163 -10.44 15.81 -9.37
N ILE A 164 -9.70 14.79 -8.89
CA ILE A 164 -9.45 14.54 -7.47
C ILE A 164 -7.95 14.66 -7.21
N LYS A 165 -7.61 15.47 -6.21
CA LYS A 165 -6.23 15.62 -5.75
C LYS A 165 -6.04 14.95 -4.40
N LEU A 166 -5.00 14.14 -4.31
CA LEU A 166 -4.61 13.50 -3.07
C LEU A 166 -3.68 14.42 -2.27
N LYS A 167 -3.82 14.42 -0.95
CA LYS A 167 -2.89 15.08 -0.04
C LYS A 167 -1.49 14.51 -0.21
N LYS A 168 -0.50 15.33 0.09
CA LYS A 168 0.91 14.93 0.00
C LYS A 168 1.33 13.96 1.08
N SER A 169 0.70 13.97 2.25
CA SER A 169 1.06 13.11 3.38
C SER A 169 -0.04 12.13 3.72
N ASP A 170 0.32 10.89 3.94
CA ASP A 170 -0.53 9.83 4.47
C ASP A 170 0.20 9.06 5.57
N LEU A 171 -0.54 8.45 6.48
CA LEU A 171 -0.03 7.56 7.50
C LEU A 171 -0.71 6.20 7.34
N MET A 172 0.09 5.18 7.05
CA MET A 172 -0.39 3.81 6.90
C MET A 172 -0.12 2.99 8.16
N LEU A 173 -1.10 2.20 8.58
CA LEU A 173 -0.90 1.09 9.50
C LEU A 173 -0.61 -0.15 8.68
N GLU A 174 0.42 -0.90 9.05
CA GLU A 174 0.75 -2.14 8.35
C GLU A 174 0.79 -3.34 9.29
N LEU A 175 0.33 -4.47 8.73
CA LEU A 175 0.40 -5.78 9.33
C LEU A 175 0.89 -6.76 8.26
N GLY A 176 1.69 -7.73 8.65
CA GLY A 176 2.20 -8.66 7.67
C GLY A 176 2.76 -9.95 8.28
N VAL A 177 3.06 -10.84 7.37
CA VAL A 177 3.69 -12.13 7.67
C VAL A 177 4.89 -12.34 6.74
N GLY A 178 5.92 -12.95 7.25
CA GLY A 178 7.11 -13.26 6.47
C GLY A 178 7.83 -14.50 6.97
N CYS A 179 8.84 -14.88 6.22
CA CYS A 179 9.71 -15.99 6.59
C CYS A 179 11.14 -15.68 6.16
N ASP A 180 12.09 -15.81 7.09
CA ASP A 180 13.50 -15.77 6.77
C ASP A 180 13.94 -17.10 6.17
N PHE A 181 14.54 -17.08 4.99
CA PHE A 181 15.21 -18.21 4.36
C PHE A 181 16.71 -17.97 4.38
N TYR A 182 17.43 -18.81 5.11
CA TYR A 182 18.88 -18.72 5.24
C TYR A 182 19.54 -19.49 4.10
N LEU A 183 19.95 -18.77 3.08
CA LEU A 183 20.73 -19.32 1.95
C LEU A 183 22.23 -19.26 2.30
N PRO A 184 23.09 -20.00 1.58
CA PRO A 184 24.51 -20.03 1.90
C PRO A 184 25.19 -18.67 1.92
N TYR A 185 24.78 -17.76 1.03
CA TYR A 185 25.43 -16.46 0.82
C TYR A 185 24.64 -15.26 1.36
N PHE A 186 23.30 -15.34 1.41
CA PHE A 186 22.44 -14.26 1.84
C PHE A 186 21.20 -14.81 2.54
N LYS A 187 20.47 -13.93 3.22
CA LYS A 187 19.16 -14.22 3.79
C LYS A 187 18.11 -13.60 2.90
N LEU A 188 17.18 -14.43 2.42
CA LEU A 188 16.01 -13.98 1.65
C LEU A 188 14.80 -13.94 2.56
N ARG A 189 14.04 -12.84 2.51
CA ARG A 189 12.88 -12.62 3.37
C ARG A 189 11.68 -12.20 2.52
N PRO A 190 10.90 -13.13 1.99
CA PRO A 190 9.58 -12.81 1.43
C PRO A 190 8.61 -12.36 2.53
N GLU A 191 7.91 -11.27 2.28
CA GLU A 191 6.91 -10.68 3.17
C GLU A 191 5.65 -10.34 2.41
N LEU A 192 4.50 -10.72 2.96
CA LEU A 192 3.19 -10.25 2.53
C LEU A 192 2.68 -9.24 3.55
N LYS A 193 2.44 -8.00 3.10
CA LYS A 193 2.02 -6.88 3.93
C LYS A 193 0.66 -6.36 3.51
N PHE A 194 -0.16 -6.04 4.48
CA PHE A 194 -1.44 -5.35 4.33
C PHE A 194 -1.32 -3.98 4.97
N MET A 195 -1.53 -2.92 4.18
CA MET A 195 -1.35 -1.54 4.61
C MET A 195 -2.67 -0.79 4.46
N PHE A 196 -3.06 -0.08 5.52
CA PHE A 196 -4.33 0.63 5.61
C PHE A 196 -4.09 2.10 5.95
N GLY A 197 -4.55 3.02 5.09
CA GLY A 197 -4.49 4.45 5.32
C GLY A 197 -5.33 4.87 6.52
N LEU A 198 -4.70 5.47 7.51
CA LEU A 198 -5.36 6.02 8.69
C LEU A 198 -5.93 7.41 8.42
N SER A 199 -5.29 8.17 7.53
CA SER A 199 -5.63 9.54 7.21
C SER A 199 -6.70 9.62 6.11
N ASN A 200 -7.42 10.74 6.06
CA ASN A 200 -8.21 11.11 4.88
C ASN A 200 -7.27 11.82 3.89
N VAL A 201 -6.95 11.15 2.80
CA VAL A 201 -6.01 11.65 1.78
C VAL A 201 -6.68 12.56 0.75
N TYR A 202 -7.97 12.83 0.84
CA TYR A 202 -8.66 13.78 -0.02
C TYR A 202 -8.30 15.24 0.31
N ASP A 203 -7.86 16.01 -0.70
CA ASP A 203 -7.56 17.44 -0.56
C ASP A 203 -8.79 18.30 -0.87
N LYS A 204 -9.52 18.71 0.18
CA LYS A 204 -10.69 19.56 0.06
C LYS A 204 -10.39 20.97 -0.49
N ASN A 205 -9.16 21.45 -0.37
CA ASN A 205 -8.80 22.78 -0.86
C ASN A 205 -8.73 22.82 -2.38
N HIS A 206 -8.53 21.67 -3.03
CA HIS A 206 -8.49 21.57 -4.48
C HIS A 206 -9.78 22.10 -5.15
N GLN A 207 -10.94 21.97 -4.50
CA GLN A 207 -12.22 22.53 -4.99
C GLN A 207 -12.16 24.03 -5.28
N LYS A 208 -11.32 24.78 -4.55
CA LYS A 208 -11.15 26.23 -4.71
C LYS A 208 -10.18 26.59 -5.82
N ASP A 209 -9.31 25.66 -6.19
CA ASP A 209 -8.24 25.85 -7.17
C ASP A 209 -8.67 25.41 -8.59
N VAL A 210 -9.80 24.72 -8.71
CA VAL A 210 -10.37 24.25 -9.98
C VAL A 210 -10.84 25.46 -10.79
N LYS A 211 -10.20 25.69 -11.94
CA LYS A 211 -10.52 26.81 -12.84
C LYS A 211 -11.67 26.47 -13.80
N ASP A 212 -11.82 25.21 -14.16
CA ASP A 212 -12.86 24.73 -15.06
C ASP A 212 -14.07 24.27 -14.26
N GLN A 213 -15.17 25.00 -14.38
CA GLN A 213 -16.40 24.69 -13.64
C GLN A 213 -17.03 23.36 -14.06
N ASN A 214 -16.73 22.86 -15.25
CA ASN A 214 -17.16 21.52 -15.69
C ASN A 214 -16.54 20.39 -14.87
N MET A 215 -15.41 20.65 -14.21
CA MET A 215 -14.74 19.69 -13.32
C MET A 215 -15.34 19.67 -11.89
N LEU A 216 -16.10 20.68 -11.49
CA LEU A 216 -16.66 20.80 -10.15
C LEU A 216 -17.53 19.60 -9.73
N PRO A 217 -18.45 19.07 -10.58
CA PRO A 217 -19.26 17.91 -10.23
C PRO A 217 -18.42 16.68 -9.85
N TYR A 218 -17.32 16.49 -10.56
CA TYR A 218 -16.40 15.37 -10.34
C TYR A 218 -15.58 15.55 -9.06
N THR A 219 -15.11 16.77 -8.80
CA THR A 219 -14.37 17.10 -7.57
C THR A 219 -15.25 17.01 -6.33
N LEU A 220 -16.52 17.36 -6.44
CA LEU A 220 -17.51 17.29 -5.34
C LEU A 220 -18.01 15.86 -5.06
N SER A 221 -17.76 14.91 -5.94
CA SER A 221 -18.32 13.55 -5.87
C SER A 221 -17.94 12.77 -4.60
N THR A 222 -16.80 13.08 -4.00
CA THR A 222 -16.30 12.38 -2.80
C THR A 222 -15.89 13.35 -1.70
N ASN A 223 -16.02 12.92 -0.44
CA ASN A 223 -15.60 13.68 0.74
C ASN A 223 -14.50 13.03 1.55
N ARG A 224 -14.23 11.75 1.29
CA ARG A 224 -13.24 10.97 2.01
C ARG A 224 -12.62 9.92 1.09
N VAL A 225 -11.31 9.84 1.14
CA VAL A 225 -10.51 8.85 0.42
C VAL A 225 -9.54 8.20 1.39
N LYS A 226 -9.47 6.89 1.39
CA LYS A 226 -8.48 6.11 2.14
C LYS A 226 -7.71 5.20 1.20
N SER A 227 -6.40 5.15 1.40
CA SER A 227 -5.51 4.27 0.64
C SER A 227 -5.47 2.87 1.26
N LYS A 228 -5.45 1.85 0.41
CA LYS A 228 -5.21 0.45 0.76
C LYS A 228 -4.12 -0.11 -0.14
N ILE A 229 -3.15 -0.81 0.43
CA ILE A 229 -2.05 -1.42 -0.32
C ILE A 229 -1.85 -2.84 0.20
N ILE A 230 -1.70 -3.79 -0.72
CA ILE A 230 -1.22 -5.14 -0.43
C ILE A 230 0.11 -5.29 -1.15
N ALA A 231 1.19 -5.54 -0.40
CA ALA A 231 2.53 -5.61 -0.93
C ALA A 231 3.16 -6.99 -0.71
N LEU A 232 3.77 -7.52 -1.74
CA LEU A 232 4.66 -8.67 -1.67
C LEU A 232 6.08 -8.17 -1.88
N THR A 233 6.89 -8.21 -0.84
CA THR A 233 8.25 -7.68 -0.82
C THR A 233 9.26 -8.79 -0.55
N PHE A 234 10.44 -8.65 -1.12
CA PHE A 234 11.58 -9.54 -0.93
C PHE A 234 12.74 -8.72 -0.39
N TYR A 235 13.19 -9.05 0.80
CA TYR A 235 14.37 -8.45 1.40
C TYR A 235 15.57 -9.37 1.18
N PHE A 236 16.69 -8.77 0.85
CA PHE A 236 17.99 -9.42 0.66
C PHE A 236 18.97 -8.85 1.67
N GLU A 237 19.49 -9.72 2.52
CA GLU A 237 20.35 -9.37 3.65
C GLU A 237 21.66 -10.18 3.71
#